data_023a2f83e44f800e28c9b860708c2a84
#
_entry.id   023a2f83e44f800e28c9b860708c2a84
#
_cell.length_a   1.000
_cell.length_b   1.000
_cell.length_c   1.000
_cell.angle_alpha   90.00
_cell.angle_beta   90.00
_cell.angle_gamma   90.00
#
_symmetry.space_group_name_H-M   'P 1'
#
loop_
_entity.id
_entity.type
_entity.pdbx_description
1 polymer ?
#
loop_
_entity_poly.entity_id
_entity_poly.type
_entity_poly.pdbx_seq_one_letter_code
_entity_poly.pdbx_strand_id
1 'polypeptide(L)'
;MSELRTEISRRRTFAIISHPDAGKTTLTEKFLLYGGAIAQAGEVKGKRARAATSDWMEIEKQRGISVTSSVLQFQHSGFCINILDTPGHQDFSEDTYRTLMAADSAVMVIDGAKGVEPQTRKLFRVCAIRHIPIFTFINKMDRETKDPLELCEEVERELGIDTYAVNWPIGSGKEFQGVYDREKQRILFFQAEERGKKVGSAEVALDDPALEDMIGAQKAAALREEVELLGAGREFDMEAVRNGTLSPVFFGSALTTFGVEPFLEEFLRMTTPPLPRVSDQGEVDVFSEDFSAFVFKIQANMNKAHRDRLAFMRICSGKFERDTEYFHVQGNKKLRLSQPQQMMAAEREIIDEAYAGDIIGVFDPGIFSIGDTVTVPGKKFKFSGIPTFEPEHFMRVSPKDTMKRKQFIKGTEQIAQEGAIQIFKLPGAGLEEVIVGVVGTLQFDVFQYRMRSEYGVELYMEGLPYEHLRVITACPCKPEDLVLCTGAALLEDFKCRLLVAFGGEWSVGFLTKHNPGLELAESLSV
;
A
#
# COMPACT_ATOMS: atom_id res chain seq x y z
N MET A 1 -7.05 23.20 -23.02
CA MET A 1 -7.08 22.84 -21.57
C MET A 1 -6.07 23.73 -20.87
N SER A 2 -6.32 24.14 -19.61
CA SER A 2 -5.29 24.86 -18.83
C SER A 2 -4.11 23.92 -18.59
N GLU A 3 -2.91 24.47 -18.44
CA GLU A 3 -1.68 23.73 -18.13
C GLU A 3 -1.88 22.84 -16.90
N LEU A 4 -2.48 23.38 -15.84
CA LEU A 4 -2.85 22.65 -14.63
C LEU A 4 -3.64 21.37 -14.94
N ARG A 5 -4.67 21.48 -15.76
CA ARG A 5 -5.54 20.33 -16.11
C ARG A 5 -4.78 19.29 -16.92
N THR A 6 -3.90 19.71 -17.83
CA THR A 6 -3.07 18.80 -18.61
C THR A 6 -2.10 18.05 -17.70
N GLU A 7 -1.43 18.75 -16.80
CA GLU A 7 -0.49 18.16 -15.85
C GLU A 7 -1.18 17.16 -14.89
N ILE A 8 -2.34 17.50 -14.35
CA ILE A 8 -3.09 16.58 -13.49
C ILE A 8 -3.55 15.34 -14.27
N SER A 9 -4.06 15.51 -15.50
CA SER A 9 -4.61 14.41 -16.30
C SER A 9 -3.58 13.34 -16.69
N ARG A 10 -2.28 13.68 -16.73
CA ARG A 10 -1.21 12.73 -17.04
C ARG A 10 -0.69 11.95 -15.83
N ARG A 11 -1.18 12.22 -14.60
CA ARG A 11 -0.72 11.53 -13.39
C ARG A 11 -1.47 10.22 -13.19
N ARG A 12 -0.72 9.21 -12.77
CA ARG A 12 -1.22 7.88 -12.44
C ARG A 12 -0.62 7.46 -11.11
N THR A 13 -1.46 7.32 -10.09
CA THR A 13 -1.02 6.93 -8.74
C THR A 13 -1.72 5.66 -8.34
N PHE A 14 -0.99 4.57 -8.28
CA PHE A 14 -1.54 3.27 -7.98
C PHE A 14 -0.72 2.49 -6.96
N ALA A 15 -1.41 1.63 -6.24
CA ALA A 15 -0.79 0.71 -5.31
C ALA A 15 -0.67 -0.69 -5.92
N ILE A 16 0.35 -1.44 -5.54
CA ILE A 16 0.47 -2.85 -5.88
C ILE A 16 0.16 -3.68 -4.65
N ILE A 17 -0.88 -4.51 -4.75
CA ILE A 17 -1.36 -5.38 -3.68
C ILE A 17 -1.20 -6.85 -4.04
N SER A 18 -0.86 -7.68 -3.08
CA SER A 18 -0.72 -9.13 -3.28
C SER A 18 -0.61 -9.90 -1.98
N HIS A 19 -0.78 -11.21 -2.06
CA HIS A 19 -0.28 -12.11 -1.02
C HIS A 19 1.27 -12.13 -1.02
N PRO A 20 1.93 -12.41 0.12
CA PRO A 20 3.39 -12.63 0.15
C PRO A 20 3.84 -13.64 -0.90
N ASP A 21 4.99 -13.37 -1.50
CA ASP A 21 5.59 -14.22 -2.56
C ASP A 21 4.82 -14.31 -3.89
N ALA A 22 3.72 -13.59 -4.11
CA ALA A 22 3.04 -13.56 -5.42
C ALA A 22 3.88 -12.89 -6.53
N GLY A 23 4.96 -12.17 -6.16
CA GLY A 23 5.89 -11.55 -7.10
C GLY A 23 5.72 -10.04 -7.25
N LYS A 24 5.09 -9.39 -6.26
CA LYS A 24 4.86 -7.96 -6.21
C LYS A 24 6.15 -7.15 -6.44
N THR A 25 7.15 -7.32 -5.59
CA THR A 25 8.44 -6.60 -5.67
C THR A 25 9.13 -6.83 -7.02
N THR A 26 9.05 -8.04 -7.57
CA THR A 26 9.59 -8.34 -8.90
C THR A 26 8.86 -7.54 -9.99
N LEU A 27 7.52 -7.44 -9.92
CA LEU A 27 6.73 -6.66 -10.87
C LEU A 27 7.04 -5.16 -10.76
N THR A 28 7.15 -4.62 -9.53
CA THR A 28 7.55 -3.23 -9.27
C THR A 28 8.89 -2.90 -9.92
N GLU A 29 9.91 -3.75 -9.73
CA GLU A 29 11.23 -3.59 -10.34
C GLU A 29 11.18 -3.60 -11.88
N LYS A 30 10.28 -4.41 -12.46
CA LYS A 30 10.09 -4.43 -13.92
C LYS A 30 9.43 -3.16 -14.43
N PHE A 31 8.47 -2.59 -13.72
CA PHE A 31 7.89 -1.29 -14.08
C PHE A 31 8.95 -0.18 -14.08
N LEU A 32 9.83 -0.16 -13.06
CA LEU A 32 10.94 0.79 -13.01
C LEU A 32 11.93 0.59 -14.17
N LEU A 33 12.17 -0.66 -14.57
CA LEU A 33 13.03 -1.00 -15.71
C LEU A 33 12.43 -0.47 -17.03
N TYR A 34 11.13 -0.74 -17.29
CA TYR A 34 10.45 -0.26 -18.50
C TYR A 34 10.27 1.25 -18.50
N GLY A 35 10.06 1.84 -17.33
CA GLY A 35 10.07 3.30 -17.14
C GLY A 35 11.44 3.97 -17.32
N GLY A 36 12.51 3.17 -17.46
CA GLY A 36 13.87 3.70 -17.58
C GLY A 36 14.44 4.28 -16.29
N ALA A 37 13.74 4.12 -15.16
CA ALA A 37 14.16 4.61 -13.86
C ALA A 37 15.32 3.81 -13.25
N ILE A 38 15.49 2.55 -13.67
CA ILE A 38 16.63 1.69 -13.32
C ILE A 38 17.19 1.02 -14.59
N ALA A 39 18.52 0.82 -14.62
CA ALA A 39 19.18 0.18 -15.76
C ALA A 39 19.04 -1.34 -15.78
N GLN A 40 18.80 -1.96 -14.62
CA GLN A 40 18.65 -3.40 -14.45
C GLN A 40 17.81 -3.71 -13.21
N ALA A 41 16.80 -4.58 -13.36
CA ALA A 41 15.96 -4.98 -12.25
C ALA A 41 16.71 -5.86 -11.22
N GLY A 42 16.41 -5.68 -9.93
CA GLY A 42 16.89 -6.53 -8.83
C GLY A 42 16.16 -7.90 -8.79
N GLU A 43 16.82 -8.93 -8.29
CA GLU A 43 16.21 -10.22 -7.98
C GLU A 43 16.13 -10.42 -6.47
N VAL A 44 14.94 -10.72 -5.94
CA VAL A 44 14.69 -10.88 -4.50
C VAL A 44 15.18 -12.24 -3.95
N LYS A 45 15.32 -13.27 -4.79
CA LYS A 45 15.71 -14.63 -4.37
C LYS A 45 16.96 -15.13 -5.10
N GLY A 46 18.05 -15.33 -4.35
CA GLY A 46 19.28 -15.98 -4.79
C GLY A 46 20.51 -15.60 -3.96
N LYS A 47 21.50 -16.49 -3.86
CA LYS A 47 22.76 -16.25 -3.10
C LYS A 47 23.61 -15.07 -3.64
N ARG A 48 23.24 -14.46 -4.77
CA ARG A 48 23.85 -13.27 -5.40
C ARG A 48 22.82 -12.23 -5.80
N ALA A 49 21.61 -12.26 -5.20
CA ALA A 49 20.55 -11.32 -5.51
C ALA A 49 20.96 -9.87 -5.16
N ARG A 50 20.75 -8.92 -6.08
CA ARG A 50 20.73 -7.51 -5.74
C ARG A 50 19.46 -7.24 -4.93
N ALA A 51 19.58 -6.48 -3.85
CA ALA A 51 18.41 -6.01 -3.10
C ALA A 51 17.50 -5.19 -4.03
N ALA A 52 16.19 -5.37 -3.87
CA ALA A 52 15.21 -4.58 -4.60
C ALA A 52 15.33 -3.08 -4.24
N THR A 53 15.04 -2.21 -5.19
CA THR A 53 15.06 -0.74 -4.98
C THR A 53 14.03 -0.31 -3.93
N SER A 54 12.91 -1.05 -3.82
CA SER A 54 11.85 -0.81 -2.84
C SER A 54 12.25 -1.19 -1.40
N ASP A 55 13.14 -2.17 -1.21
CA ASP A 55 13.53 -2.68 0.11
C ASP A 55 14.77 -1.93 0.62
N TRP A 56 14.56 -0.84 1.32
CA TRP A 56 15.65 0.03 1.79
C TRP A 56 16.14 -0.30 3.21
N MET A 57 15.29 -0.92 4.06
CA MET A 57 15.68 -1.30 5.41
C MET A 57 16.54 -2.56 5.42
N GLU A 58 17.55 -2.60 6.29
CA GLU A 58 18.43 -3.77 6.42
C GLU A 58 17.66 -5.02 6.87
N ILE A 59 16.62 -4.86 7.70
CA ILE A 59 15.78 -5.97 8.15
C ILE A 59 14.93 -6.55 6.99
N GLU A 60 14.50 -5.71 6.04
CA GLU A 60 13.81 -6.15 4.82
C GLU A 60 14.71 -7.02 3.97
N LYS A 61 15.96 -6.57 3.75
CA LYS A 61 16.98 -7.30 2.99
C LYS A 61 17.37 -8.63 3.63
N GLN A 62 17.50 -8.66 4.97
CA GLN A 62 17.85 -9.87 5.71
C GLN A 62 16.73 -10.91 5.71
N ARG A 63 15.47 -10.47 5.82
CA ARG A 63 14.30 -11.35 5.87
C ARG A 63 13.69 -11.64 4.50
N GLY A 64 13.98 -10.82 3.48
CA GLY A 64 13.41 -10.92 2.14
C GLY A 64 11.91 -10.61 2.10
N ILE A 65 11.42 -9.74 3.01
CA ILE A 65 10.04 -9.28 3.08
C ILE A 65 10.02 -7.76 3.22
N SER A 66 9.14 -7.09 2.48
CA SER A 66 8.91 -5.65 2.65
C SER A 66 8.13 -5.41 3.94
N VAL A 67 8.61 -4.49 4.76
CA VAL A 67 8.06 -4.13 6.08
C VAL A 67 7.31 -2.81 6.01
N THR A 68 7.80 -1.88 5.18
CA THR A 68 7.21 -0.56 5.00
C THR A 68 6.84 -0.32 3.55
N SER A 69 5.81 0.48 3.32
CA SER A 69 5.46 0.92 1.96
C SER A 69 6.55 1.82 1.40
N SER A 70 6.82 1.70 0.11
CA SER A 70 7.72 2.59 -0.64
C SER A 70 6.95 3.41 -1.66
N VAL A 71 7.38 4.65 -1.89
CA VAL A 71 6.87 5.50 -2.96
C VAL A 71 7.94 5.58 -4.04
N LEU A 72 7.59 5.23 -5.26
CA LEU A 72 8.48 5.22 -6.41
C LEU A 72 7.85 6.02 -7.54
N GLN A 73 8.61 6.92 -8.15
CA GLN A 73 8.10 7.82 -9.18
C GLN A 73 8.97 7.74 -10.43
N PHE A 74 8.35 7.81 -11.59
CA PHE A 74 9.03 7.88 -12.89
C PHE A 74 8.08 8.39 -13.97
N GLN A 75 8.64 8.70 -15.14
CA GLN A 75 7.87 9.09 -16.32
C GLN A 75 7.91 7.98 -17.37
N HIS A 76 6.77 7.66 -17.99
CA HIS A 76 6.69 6.68 -19.06
C HIS A 76 5.53 7.03 -20.01
N SER A 77 5.80 6.98 -21.33
CA SER A 77 4.78 7.21 -22.38
C SER A 77 3.92 8.47 -22.17
N GLY A 78 4.52 9.56 -21.67
CA GLY A 78 3.83 10.83 -21.41
C GLY A 78 3.09 10.90 -20.07
N PHE A 79 3.03 9.83 -19.31
CA PHE A 79 2.45 9.78 -17.97
C PHE A 79 3.49 10.04 -16.88
N CYS A 80 3.07 10.70 -15.79
CA CYS A 80 3.78 10.77 -14.53
C CYS A 80 3.24 9.69 -13.60
N ILE A 81 4.07 8.74 -13.23
CA ILE A 81 3.66 7.52 -12.54
C ILE A 81 4.16 7.56 -11.11
N ASN A 82 3.25 7.31 -10.16
CA ASN A 82 3.53 7.15 -8.74
C ASN A 82 3.13 5.73 -8.35
N ILE A 83 4.09 4.86 -8.05
CA ILE A 83 3.86 3.52 -7.52
C ILE A 83 3.93 3.56 -6.00
N LEU A 84 2.90 3.04 -5.37
CA LEU A 84 2.86 2.76 -3.95
C LEU A 84 3.09 1.27 -3.75
N ASP A 85 4.34 0.90 -3.48
CA ASP A 85 4.69 -0.49 -3.21
C ASP A 85 4.37 -0.81 -1.75
N THR A 86 3.41 -1.71 -1.50
CA THR A 86 2.88 -2.00 -0.16
C THR A 86 3.51 -3.26 0.43
N PRO A 87 3.63 -3.40 1.77
CA PRO A 87 4.01 -4.66 2.37
C PRO A 87 3.05 -5.79 2.01
N GLY A 88 3.57 -6.97 1.65
CA GLY A 88 2.74 -8.13 1.36
C GLY A 88 2.27 -8.89 2.61
N HIS A 89 2.98 -8.76 3.73
CA HIS A 89 2.70 -9.53 4.94
C HIS A 89 1.54 -8.94 5.75
N GLN A 90 0.67 -9.81 6.28
CA GLN A 90 -0.54 -9.39 7.01
C GLN A 90 -0.25 -8.54 8.26
N ASP A 91 0.89 -8.73 8.92
CA ASP A 91 1.30 -7.99 10.11
C ASP A 91 1.49 -6.50 9.83
N PHE A 92 1.67 -6.11 8.56
CA PHE A 92 1.84 -4.71 8.13
C PHE A 92 0.60 -4.18 7.38
N SER A 93 -0.57 -4.79 7.59
CA SER A 93 -1.81 -4.42 6.91
C SER A 93 -2.24 -2.98 7.19
N GLU A 94 -1.92 -2.42 8.36
CA GLU A 94 -2.24 -1.03 8.67
C GLU A 94 -1.43 -0.03 7.80
N ASP A 95 -0.14 -0.26 7.59
CA ASP A 95 0.68 0.56 6.66
C ASP A 95 0.18 0.41 5.22
N THR A 96 -0.17 -0.81 4.82
CA THR A 96 -0.78 -1.07 3.51
C THR A 96 -2.10 -0.31 3.34
N TYR A 97 -2.98 -0.33 4.35
CA TYR A 97 -4.25 0.39 4.31
C TYR A 97 -4.03 1.91 4.15
N ARG A 98 -3.14 2.50 4.96
CA ARG A 98 -2.82 3.94 4.87
C ARG A 98 -2.31 4.31 3.48
N THR A 99 -1.45 3.48 2.93
CA THR A 99 -0.88 3.67 1.59
C THR A 99 -1.95 3.55 0.51
N LEU A 100 -2.86 2.58 0.61
CA LEU A 100 -4.01 2.45 -0.28
C LEU A 100 -4.94 3.68 -0.24
N MET A 101 -5.01 4.38 0.91
CA MET A 101 -5.74 5.64 0.98
C MET A 101 -5.17 6.74 0.07
N ALA A 102 -3.91 6.66 -0.31
CA ALA A 102 -3.27 7.62 -1.23
C ALA A 102 -3.35 7.21 -2.71
N ALA A 103 -3.80 5.98 -3.03
CA ALA A 103 -3.91 5.46 -4.39
C ALA A 103 -5.22 5.85 -5.09
N ASP A 104 -5.18 5.95 -6.42
CA ASP A 104 -6.34 6.16 -7.30
C ASP A 104 -6.76 4.87 -8.01
N SER A 105 -5.90 3.86 -8.04
CA SER A 105 -6.17 2.52 -8.56
C SER A 105 -5.26 1.49 -7.89
N ALA A 106 -5.50 0.21 -8.13
CA ALA A 106 -4.67 -0.86 -7.60
C ALA A 106 -4.33 -1.90 -8.69
N VAL A 107 -3.11 -2.41 -8.64
CA VAL A 107 -2.68 -3.62 -9.35
C VAL A 107 -2.66 -4.76 -8.35
N MET A 108 -3.54 -5.73 -8.56
CA MET A 108 -3.65 -6.94 -7.75
C MET A 108 -2.83 -8.06 -8.41
N VAL A 109 -1.78 -8.51 -7.73
CA VAL A 109 -0.91 -9.58 -8.25
C VAL A 109 -1.31 -10.91 -7.63
N ILE A 110 -1.63 -11.89 -8.48
CA ILE A 110 -2.05 -13.23 -8.09
C ILE A 110 -1.02 -14.25 -8.61
N ASP A 111 -0.63 -15.20 -7.78
CA ASP A 111 0.18 -16.34 -8.18
C ASP A 111 -0.68 -17.34 -8.99
N GLY A 112 -0.37 -17.55 -10.27
CA GLY A 112 -1.16 -18.41 -11.15
C GLY A 112 -1.29 -19.86 -10.68
N ALA A 113 -0.33 -20.36 -9.89
CA ALA A 113 -0.40 -21.69 -9.33
C ALA A 113 -1.29 -21.78 -8.09
N LYS A 114 -1.42 -20.68 -7.32
CA LYS A 114 -2.15 -20.65 -6.05
C LYS A 114 -3.55 -20.06 -6.15
N GLY A 115 -3.77 -19.08 -7.03
CA GLY A 115 -5.02 -18.34 -7.15
C GLY A 115 -5.19 -17.28 -6.06
N VAL A 116 -6.43 -17.06 -5.62
CA VAL A 116 -6.79 -16.03 -4.64
C VAL A 116 -6.45 -16.47 -3.22
N GLU A 117 -5.43 -15.87 -2.62
CA GLU A 117 -4.93 -16.17 -1.28
C GLU A 117 -5.53 -15.23 -0.21
N PRO A 118 -5.49 -15.57 1.09
CA PRO A 118 -6.19 -14.83 2.15
C PRO A 118 -5.84 -13.34 2.24
N GLN A 119 -4.56 -12.97 2.07
CA GLN A 119 -4.16 -11.58 2.12
C GLN A 119 -4.68 -10.78 0.92
N THR A 120 -4.76 -11.40 -0.25
CA THR A 120 -5.36 -10.79 -1.45
C THR A 120 -6.80 -10.39 -1.18
N ARG A 121 -7.61 -11.29 -0.54
CA ARG A 121 -9.00 -10.98 -0.17
C ARG A 121 -9.11 -9.79 0.79
N LYS A 122 -8.25 -9.72 1.80
CA LYS A 122 -8.24 -8.60 2.76
C LYS A 122 -7.94 -7.27 2.06
N LEU A 123 -6.91 -7.21 1.24
CA LEU A 123 -6.49 -6.00 0.54
C LEU A 123 -7.48 -5.58 -0.55
N PHE A 124 -8.07 -6.54 -1.25
CA PHE A 124 -9.15 -6.30 -2.20
C PHE A 124 -10.33 -5.58 -1.54
N ARG A 125 -10.78 -6.04 -0.36
CA ARG A 125 -11.89 -5.41 0.38
C ARG A 125 -11.61 -3.93 0.69
N VAL A 126 -10.36 -3.59 1.03
CA VAL A 126 -9.96 -2.19 1.27
C VAL A 126 -10.13 -1.35 0.00
N CYS A 127 -9.72 -1.86 -1.15
CA CYS A 127 -9.87 -1.19 -2.44
C CYS A 127 -11.36 -1.07 -2.83
N ALA A 128 -12.15 -2.13 -2.63
CA ALA A 128 -13.58 -2.16 -2.94
C ALA A 128 -14.39 -1.14 -2.12
N ILE A 129 -14.11 -0.98 -0.82
CA ILE A 129 -14.75 0.04 0.03
C ILE A 129 -14.51 1.45 -0.51
N ARG A 130 -13.38 1.68 -1.18
CA ARG A 130 -13.03 2.97 -1.77
C ARG A 130 -13.49 3.12 -3.22
N HIS A 131 -14.07 2.09 -3.81
CA HIS A 131 -14.49 2.07 -5.23
C HIS A 131 -13.36 2.46 -6.20
N ILE A 132 -12.11 2.11 -5.88
CA ILE A 132 -10.99 2.37 -6.79
C ILE A 132 -10.88 1.25 -7.84
N PRO A 133 -10.52 1.57 -9.10
CA PRO A 133 -10.28 0.56 -10.13
C PRO A 133 -9.21 -0.44 -9.72
N ILE A 134 -9.48 -1.72 -9.97
CA ILE A 134 -8.56 -2.83 -9.66
C ILE A 134 -8.23 -3.58 -10.94
N PHE A 135 -6.94 -3.71 -11.23
CA PHE A 135 -6.39 -4.45 -12.37
C PHE A 135 -5.70 -5.70 -11.84
N THR A 136 -6.06 -6.85 -12.38
CA THR A 136 -5.51 -8.14 -11.94
C THR A 136 -4.38 -8.59 -12.85
N PHE A 137 -3.21 -8.88 -12.27
CA PHE A 137 -2.09 -9.49 -12.97
C PHE A 137 -1.85 -10.90 -12.45
N ILE A 138 -2.19 -11.91 -13.25
CA ILE A 138 -1.92 -13.32 -12.97
C ILE A 138 -0.45 -13.58 -13.34
N ASN A 139 0.36 -13.71 -12.30
CA ASN A 139 1.81 -13.79 -12.37
C ASN A 139 2.31 -15.23 -12.34
N LYS A 140 3.55 -15.43 -12.72
CA LYS A 140 4.30 -16.70 -12.70
C LYS A 140 3.82 -17.72 -13.72
N MET A 141 3.35 -17.25 -14.88
CA MET A 141 3.00 -18.12 -16.01
C MET A 141 4.20 -18.95 -16.52
N ASP A 142 5.43 -18.61 -16.12
CA ASP A 142 6.66 -19.43 -16.33
C ASP A 142 6.71 -20.72 -15.51
N ARG A 143 5.69 -20.99 -14.70
CA ARG A 143 5.51 -22.21 -13.90
C ARG A 143 4.17 -22.85 -14.23
N GLU A 144 4.01 -24.13 -13.84
CA GLU A 144 2.70 -24.80 -13.87
C GLU A 144 1.68 -23.98 -13.08
N THR A 145 0.57 -23.63 -13.73
CA THR A 145 -0.51 -22.81 -13.16
C THR A 145 -1.85 -23.56 -13.21
N LYS A 146 -2.83 -23.06 -12.48
CA LYS A 146 -4.23 -23.43 -12.70
C LYS A 146 -4.65 -23.03 -14.12
N ASP A 147 -5.77 -23.57 -14.57
CA ASP A 147 -6.39 -23.18 -15.83
C ASP A 147 -6.74 -21.67 -15.82
N PRO A 148 -6.48 -20.92 -16.90
CA PRO A 148 -6.77 -19.51 -16.95
C PRO A 148 -8.24 -19.12 -16.74
N LEU A 149 -9.21 -19.94 -17.23
CA LEU A 149 -10.64 -19.73 -16.98
C LEU A 149 -10.96 -19.95 -15.51
N GLU A 150 -10.45 -21.04 -14.91
CA GLU A 150 -10.61 -21.32 -13.49
C GLU A 150 -10.09 -20.17 -12.61
N LEU A 151 -8.97 -19.55 -12.99
CA LEU A 151 -8.40 -18.41 -12.27
C LEU A 151 -9.31 -17.18 -12.34
N CYS A 152 -9.89 -16.89 -13.50
CA CYS A 152 -10.87 -15.81 -13.65
C CYS A 152 -12.13 -16.07 -12.81
N GLU A 153 -12.70 -17.27 -12.89
CA GLU A 153 -13.84 -17.69 -12.09
C GLU A 153 -13.56 -17.66 -10.59
N GLU A 154 -12.34 -18.02 -10.17
CA GLU A 154 -11.93 -17.93 -8.77
C GLU A 154 -11.91 -16.49 -8.29
N VAL A 155 -11.37 -15.55 -9.10
CA VAL A 155 -11.39 -14.11 -8.79
C VAL A 155 -12.83 -13.61 -8.63
N GLU A 156 -13.73 -13.95 -9.56
CA GLU A 156 -15.14 -13.56 -9.50
C GLU A 156 -15.84 -14.10 -8.27
N ARG A 157 -15.70 -15.39 -8.00
CA ARG A 157 -16.34 -16.07 -6.87
C ARG A 157 -15.83 -15.59 -5.53
N GLU A 158 -14.50 -15.45 -5.37
CA GLU A 158 -13.88 -15.17 -4.07
C GLU A 158 -13.90 -13.68 -3.71
N LEU A 159 -13.88 -12.80 -4.71
CA LEU A 159 -13.79 -11.37 -4.50
C LEU A 159 -15.11 -10.63 -4.81
N GLY A 160 -15.99 -11.23 -5.61
CA GLY A 160 -17.27 -10.60 -5.99
C GLY A 160 -17.09 -9.45 -6.96
N ILE A 161 -16.06 -9.50 -7.82
CA ILE A 161 -15.78 -8.56 -8.89
C ILE A 161 -15.78 -9.31 -10.22
N ASP A 162 -16.41 -8.74 -11.22
CA ASP A 162 -16.39 -9.32 -12.57
C ASP A 162 -14.98 -9.25 -13.17
N THR A 163 -14.66 -10.16 -14.08
CA THR A 163 -13.37 -10.19 -14.78
C THR A 163 -13.51 -10.01 -16.29
N TYR A 164 -12.48 -9.43 -16.91
CA TYR A 164 -12.30 -9.38 -18.36
C TYR A 164 -10.83 -9.66 -18.68
N ALA A 165 -10.56 -10.81 -19.28
CA ALA A 165 -9.21 -11.13 -19.74
C ALA A 165 -8.84 -10.22 -20.93
N VAL A 166 -7.90 -9.31 -20.73
CA VAL A 166 -7.38 -8.39 -21.76
C VAL A 166 -6.41 -9.12 -22.68
N ASN A 167 -5.59 -9.97 -22.10
CA ASN A 167 -4.75 -10.91 -22.85
C ASN A 167 -5.05 -12.36 -22.42
N TRP A 168 -4.66 -13.31 -23.26
CA TRP A 168 -4.84 -14.73 -23.00
C TRP A 168 -3.53 -15.49 -23.13
N PRO A 169 -3.12 -16.33 -22.17
CA PRO A 169 -1.81 -16.98 -22.20
C PRO A 169 -1.76 -18.13 -23.19
N ILE A 170 -0.62 -18.32 -23.84
CA ILE A 170 -0.34 -19.48 -24.72
C ILE A 170 0.53 -20.45 -23.96
N GLY A 171 -0.13 -21.43 -23.31
CA GLY A 171 0.50 -22.40 -22.44
C GLY A 171 0.86 -21.85 -21.06
N SER A 172 1.45 -22.72 -20.23
CA SER A 172 1.97 -22.38 -18.90
C SER A 172 3.27 -23.15 -18.63
N GLY A 173 4.02 -22.77 -17.61
CA GLY A 173 5.28 -23.41 -17.27
C GLY A 173 6.33 -23.24 -18.36
N LYS A 174 6.97 -24.33 -18.72
CA LYS A 174 7.98 -24.35 -19.80
C LYS A 174 7.38 -24.11 -21.19
N GLU A 175 6.07 -24.28 -21.30
CA GLU A 175 5.32 -24.13 -22.55
C GLU A 175 4.72 -22.72 -22.70
N PHE A 176 4.93 -21.82 -21.75
CA PHE A 176 4.49 -20.43 -21.83
C PHE A 176 5.33 -19.70 -22.88
N GLN A 177 4.73 -19.41 -24.03
CA GLN A 177 5.40 -18.86 -25.21
C GLN A 177 5.02 -17.42 -25.49
N GLY A 178 3.83 -16.99 -25.05
CA GLY A 178 3.32 -15.67 -25.34
C GLY A 178 1.92 -15.45 -24.81
N VAL A 179 1.31 -14.35 -25.26
CA VAL A 179 -0.07 -14.02 -24.97
C VAL A 179 -0.80 -13.56 -26.22
N TYR A 180 -2.09 -13.88 -26.31
CA TYR A 180 -2.99 -13.28 -27.29
C TYR A 180 -3.57 -11.98 -26.72
N ASP A 181 -3.33 -10.85 -27.38
CA ASP A 181 -3.90 -9.54 -27.09
C ASP A 181 -5.30 -9.46 -27.73
N ARG A 182 -6.35 -9.44 -26.92
CA ARG A 182 -7.75 -9.46 -27.39
C ARG A 182 -8.17 -8.17 -28.06
N GLU A 183 -7.63 -7.02 -27.64
CA GLU A 183 -8.00 -5.73 -28.24
C GLU A 183 -7.36 -5.55 -29.60
N LYS A 184 -6.08 -5.86 -29.72
CA LYS A 184 -5.31 -5.71 -30.96
C LYS A 184 -5.42 -6.95 -31.87
N GLN A 185 -6.08 -8.01 -31.41
CA GLN A 185 -6.30 -9.29 -32.12
C GLN A 185 -5.00 -9.89 -32.67
N ARG A 186 -3.94 -9.87 -31.88
CA ARG A 186 -2.61 -10.35 -32.23
C ARG A 186 -1.98 -11.17 -31.13
N ILE A 187 -1.07 -12.03 -31.50
CA ILE A 187 -0.28 -12.83 -30.57
C ILE A 187 1.07 -12.16 -30.40
N LEU A 188 1.47 -11.99 -29.14
CA LEU A 188 2.78 -11.50 -28.75
C LEU A 188 3.61 -12.67 -28.25
N PHE A 189 4.63 -13.07 -29.03
CA PHE A 189 5.61 -14.07 -28.63
C PHE A 189 6.77 -13.42 -27.91
N PHE A 190 7.19 -13.99 -26.80
CA PHE A 190 8.30 -13.48 -26.02
C PHE A 190 9.59 -14.28 -26.30
N GLN A 191 10.63 -13.55 -26.68
CA GLN A 191 11.96 -14.13 -26.84
C GLN A 191 12.75 -13.88 -25.56
N ALA A 192 13.26 -14.95 -24.96
CA ALA A 192 14.07 -14.85 -23.75
C ALA A 192 15.41 -14.17 -24.06
N GLU A 193 15.56 -12.94 -23.60
CA GLU A 193 16.85 -12.27 -23.53
C GLU A 193 17.51 -12.50 -22.16
N GLU A 194 18.75 -12.01 -21.98
CA GLU A 194 19.42 -12.09 -20.68
C GLU A 194 18.54 -11.55 -19.55
N ARG A 195 18.48 -12.26 -18.42
CA ARG A 195 17.70 -11.90 -17.25
C ARG A 195 17.91 -10.43 -16.85
N GLY A 196 16.82 -9.70 -16.68
CA GLY A 196 16.83 -8.31 -16.22
C GLY A 196 16.93 -7.26 -17.33
N LYS A 197 16.84 -7.63 -18.61
CA LYS A 197 16.73 -6.72 -19.76
C LYS A 197 15.31 -6.72 -20.33
N LYS A 198 15.02 -5.74 -21.20
CA LYS A 198 13.79 -5.70 -21.98
C LYS A 198 13.71 -6.92 -22.91
N VAL A 199 12.50 -7.46 -23.06
CA VAL A 199 12.24 -8.64 -23.92
C VAL A 199 11.69 -8.16 -25.25
N GLY A 200 12.24 -8.65 -26.36
CA GLY A 200 11.68 -8.45 -27.68
C GLY A 200 10.41 -9.28 -27.88
N SER A 201 9.44 -8.79 -28.63
CA SER A 201 8.23 -9.53 -29.02
C SER A 201 8.14 -9.67 -30.53
N ALA A 202 7.77 -10.87 -31.01
CA ALA A 202 7.31 -11.06 -32.37
C ALA A 202 5.77 -11.06 -32.40
N GLU A 203 5.18 -10.45 -33.39
CA GLU A 203 3.73 -10.29 -33.51
C GLU A 203 3.20 -11.14 -34.67
N VAL A 204 2.11 -11.89 -34.40
CA VAL A 204 1.45 -12.75 -35.41
C VAL A 204 -0.06 -12.65 -35.21
N ALA A 205 -0.83 -12.62 -36.30
CA ALA A 205 -2.28 -12.66 -36.24
C ALA A 205 -2.78 -14.07 -35.87
N LEU A 206 -3.97 -14.16 -35.26
CA LEU A 206 -4.54 -15.45 -34.82
C LEU A 206 -4.84 -16.40 -35.98
N ASP A 207 -5.19 -15.85 -37.13
CA ASP A 207 -5.53 -16.55 -38.37
C ASP A 207 -4.32 -16.76 -39.31
N ASP A 208 -3.14 -16.23 -38.94
CA ASP A 208 -1.92 -16.41 -39.75
C ASP A 208 -1.49 -17.89 -39.77
N PRO A 209 -1.27 -18.50 -40.95
CA PRO A 209 -0.75 -19.86 -41.08
C PRO A 209 0.58 -20.07 -40.34
N ALA A 210 1.43 -19.04 -40.23
CA ALA A 210 2.70 -19.11 -39.52
C ALA A 210 2.53 -19.45 -38.03
N LEU A 211 1.35 -19.21 -37.45
CA LEU A 211 1.06 -19.56 -36.06
C LEU A 211 1.23 -21.07 -35.80
N GLU A 212 0.76 -21.91 -36.73
CA GLU A 212 0.87 -23.37 -36.60
C GLU A 212 2.31 -23.86 -36.69
N ASP A 213 3.14 -23.18 -37.47
CA ASP A 213 4.58 -23.48 -37.54
C ASP A 213 5.30 -23.07 -36.23
N MET A 214 4.82 -22.03 -35.56
CA MET A 214 5.44 -21.50 -34.32
C MET A 214 5.06 -22.28 -33.06
N ILE A 215 3.79 -22.65 -32.89
CA ILE A 215 3.31 -23.30 -31.65
C ILE A 215 2.78 -24.72 -31.85
N GLY A 216 2.68 -25.18 -33.09
CA GLY A 216 2.11 -26.48 -33.49
C GLY A 216 0.59 -26.40 -33.72
N ALA A 217 0.09 -27.20 -34.69
CA ALA A 217 -1.29 -27.16 -35.13
C ALA A 217 -2.31 -27.41 -33.99
N GLN A 218 -2.00 -28.33 -33.07
CA GLN A 218 -2.88 -28.65 -31.94
C GLN A 218 -3.07 -27.46 -30.99
N LYS A 219 -1.99 -26.75 -30.59
CA LYS A 219 -2.05 -25.59 -29.74
C LYS A 219 -2.70 -24.39 -30.43
N ALA A 220 -2.44 -24.21 -31.73
CA ALA A 220 -3.08 -23.18 -32.51
C ALA A 220 -4.61 -23.37 -32.60
N ALA A 221 -5.07 -24.63 -32.79
CA ALA A 221 -6.50 -24.94 -32.78
C ALA A 221 -7.13 -24.69 -31.41
N ALA A 222 -6.50 -25.16 -30.33
CA ALA A 222 -6.98 -24.93 -28.96
C ALA A 222 -7.06 -23.43 -28.63
N LEU A 223 -6.04 -22.64 -29.00
CA LEU A 223 -6.05 -21.20 -28.78
C LEU A 223 -7.22 -20.51 -29.53
N ARG A 224 -7.49 -20.93 -30.77
CA ARG A 224 -8.63 -20.38 -31.53
C ARG A 224 -9.96 -20.69 -30.86
N GLU A 225 -10.17 -21.92 -30.34
CA GLU A 225 -11.37 -22.32 -29.59
C GLU A 225 -11.50 -21.51 -28.29
N GLU A 226 -10.43 -21.34 -27.53
CA GLU A 226 -10.42 -20.54 -26.31
C GLU A 226 -10.73 -19.06 -26.59
N VAL A 227 -10.17 -18.46 -27.65
CA VAL A 227 -10.45 -17.08 -28.05
C VAL A 227 -11.89 -16.91 -28.52
N GLU A 228 -12.47 -17.89 -29.23
CA GLU A 228 -13.89 -17.89 -29.62
C GLU A 228 -14.79 -17.92 -28.37
N LEU A 229 -14.46 -18.78 -27.40
CA LEU A 229 -15.16 -18.86 -26.11
C LEU A 229 -15.13 -17.54 -25.35
N LEU A 230 -13.95 -16.90 -25.27
CA LEU A 230 -13.78 -15.59 -24.64
C LEU A 230 -14.57 -14.51 -25.38
N GLY A 231 -14.70 -14.60 -26.72
CA GLY A 231 -15.49 -13.68 -27.55
C GLY A 231 -17.00 -13.79 -27.32
N ALA A 232 -17.48 -14.99 -26.96
CA ALA A 232 -18.88 -15.24 -26.61
C ALA A 232 -19.22 -14.80 -25.16
N GLY A 233 -18.20 -14.48 -24.35
CA GLY A 233 -18.37 -14.05 -22.98
C GLY A 233 -18.70 -12.56 -22.85
N ARG A 234 -18.26 -11.98 -21.71
CA ARG A 234 -18.52 -10.55 -21.39
C ARG A 234 -17.78 -9.60 -22.34
N GLU A 235 -18.46 -8.53 -22.75
CA GLU A 235 -17.83 -7.40 -23.42
C GLU A 235 -17.07 -6.51 -22.45
N PHE A 236 -16.05 -5.82 -22.97
CA PHE A 236 -15.26 -4.89 -22.18
C PHE A 236 -16.07 -3.61 -21.89
N ASP A 237 -16.18 -3.28 -20.59
CA ASP A 237 -16.87 -2.08 -20.12
C ASP A 237 -15.93 -1.20 -19.29
N MET A 238 -15.46 -0.09 -19.87
CA MET A 238 -14.59 0.87 -19.21
C MET A 238 -15.26 1.58 -18.02
N GLU A 239 -16.58 1.76 -18.06
CA GLU A 239 -17.30 2.39 -16.95
C GLU A 239 -17.34 1.45 -15.73
N ALA A 240 -17.58 0.17 -15.96
CA ALA A 240 -17.51 -0.87 -14.93
C ALA A 240 -16.10 -0.97 -14.33
N VAL A 241 -15.04 -0.82 -15.14
CA VAL A 241 -13.65 -0.75 -14.64
C VAL A 241 -13.47 0.47 -13.73
N ARG A 242 -13.90 1.66 -14.16
CA ARG A 242 -13.78 2.89 -13.36
C ARG A 242 -14.55 2.84 -12.06
N ASN A 243 -15.67 2.17 -12.04
CA ASN A 243 -16.51 1.99 -10.85
C ASN A 243 -16.03 0.85 -9.93
N GLY A 244 -14.96 0.13 -10.31
CA GLY A 244 -14.40 -0.98 -9.53
C GLY A 244 -15.27 -2.23 -9.49
N THR A 245 -16.17 -2.42 -10.45
CA THR A 245 -17.05 -3.60 -10.58
C THR A 245 -16.55 -4.62 -11.60
N LEU A 246 -15.64 -4.23 -12.49
CA LEU A 246 -14.96 -5.07 -13.47
C LEU A 246 -13.44 -4.93 -13.31
N SER A 247 -12.74 -6.05 -13.18
CA SER A 247 -11.28 -6.09 -13.18
C SER A 247 -10.73 -6.56 -14.52
N PRO A 248 -9.97 -5.73 -15.26
CA PRO A 248 -9.17 -6.20 -16.38
C PRO A 248 -8.10 -7.19 -15.88
N VAL A 249 -8.06 -8.38 -16.50
CA VAL A 249 -7.12 -9.46 -16.12
C VAL A 249 -6.05 -9.60 -17.19
N PHE A 250 -4.80 -9.68 -16.72
CA PHE A 250 -3.61 -9.86 -17.54
C PHE A 250 -2.82 -11.07 -17.06
N PHE A 251 -2.32 -11.86 -17.99
CA PHE A 251 -1.48 -13.01 -17.71
C PHE A 251 -0.03 -12.72 -18.12
N GLY A 252 0.93 -13.13 -17.27
CA GLY A 252 2.34 -12.89 -17.57
C GLY A 252 3.29 -13.50 -16.53
N SER A 253 4.57 -13.17 -16.68
CA SER A 253 5.62 -13.53 -15.72
C SER A 253 6.53 -12.34 -15.46
N ALA A 254 6.47 -11.81 -14.24
CA ALA A 254 7.37 -10.76 -13.81
C ALA A 254 8.84 -11.22 -13.80
N LEU A 255 9.10 -12.50 -13.50
CA LEU A 255 10.46 -13.04 -13.46
C LEU A 255 11.12 -13.03 -14.85
N THR A 256 10.41 -13.52 -15.85
CA THR A 256 10.90 -13.59 -17.24
C THR A 256 10.64 -12.30 -18.03
N THR A 257 9.93 -11.33 -17.42
CA THR A 257 9.44 -10.08 -18.06
C THR A 257 8.36 -10.27 -19.13
N PHE A 258 7.86 -11.47 -19.31
CA PHE A 258 6.85 -11.79 -20.32
C PHE A 258 5.49 -11.16 -19.95
N GLY A 259 4.91 -10.40 -20.88
CA GLY A 259 3.62 -9.73 -20.72
C GLY A 259 3.64 -8.47 -19.83
N VAL A 260 4.78 -8.07 -19.25
CA VAL A 260 4.85 -6.95 -18.31
C VAL A 260 4.77 -5.59 -19.03
N GLU A 261 5.49 -5.42 -20.15
CA GLU A 261 5.45 -4.16 -20.92
C GLU A 261 4.06 -3.92 -21.52
N PRO A 262 3.43 -4.87 -22.24
CA PRO A 262 2.06 -4.74 -22.70
C PRO A 262 1.05 -4.46 -21.58
N PHE A 263 1.23 -5.10 -20.42
CA PHE A 263 0.41 -4.82 -19.24
C PHE A 263 0.55 -3.37 -18.79
N LEU A 264 1.77 -2.85 -18.66
CA LEU A 264 2.00 -1.47 -18.22
C LEU A 264 1.36 -0.47 -19.19
N GLU A 265 1.52 -0.67 -20.49
CA GLU A 265 0.94 0.21 -21.51
C GLU A 265 -0.60 0.25 -21.45
N GLU A 266 -1.24 -0.92 -21.44
CA GLU A 266 -2.71 -1.02 -21.39
C GLU A 266 -3.24 -0.54 -20.02
N PHE A 267 -2.57 -0.87 -18.92
CA PHE A 267 -2.92 -0.37 -17.60
C PHE A 267 -2.90 1.17 -17.56
N LEU A 268 -1.86 1.83 -18.07
CA LEU A 268 -1.76 3.29 -18.08
C LEU A 268 -2.84 3.95 -18.96
N ARG A 269 -3.29 3.27 -20.01
CA ARG A 269 -4.38 3.72 -20.88
C ARG A 269 -5.75 3.58 -20.21
N MET A 270 -5.97 2.48 -19.49
CA MET A 270 -7.26 2.16 -18.85
C MET A 270 -7.43 2.82 -17.49
N THR A 271 -6.34 3.02 -16.73
CA THR A 271 -6.43 3.60 -15.39
C THR A 271 -6.81 5.08 -15.43
N THR A 272 -7.47 5.53 -14.36
CA THR A 272 -8.00 6.89 -14.27
C THR A 272 -6.92 7.92 -13.90
N PRO A 273 -7.09 9.20 -14.28
CA PRO A 273 -6.43 10.31 -13.62
C PRO A 273 -6.74 10.33 -12.11
N PRO A 274 -6.08 11.20 -11.33
CA PRO A 274 -6.36 11.33 -9.91
C PRO A 274 -7.85 11.49 -9.62
N LEU A 275 -8.33 10.76 -8.60
CA LEU A 275 -9.73 10.75 -8.20
C LEU A 275 -10.02 11.86 -7.17
N PRO A 276 -11.24 12.45 -7.17
CA PRO A 276 -11.68 13.38 -6.14
C PRO A 276 -11.64 12.75 -4.75
N ARG A 277 -11.48 13.59 -3.73
CA ARG A 277 -11.41 13.13 -2.34
C ARG A 277 -12.45 13.82 -1.48
N VAL A 278 -13.11 13.04 -0.62
CA VAL A 278 -14.14 13.56 0.29
C VAL A 278 -13.50 14.24 1.49
N SER A 279 -14.01 15.42 1.83
CA SER A 279 -13.70 16.18 3.03
C SER A 279 -14.94 16.35 3.91
N ASP A 280 -14.76 16.92 5.10
CA ASP A 280 -15.86 17.31 6.00
C ASP A 280 -16.79 18.41 5.44
N GLN A 281 -16.40 19.04 4.33
CA GLN A 281 -17.19 20.06 3.61
C GLN A 281 -17.67 19.60 2.23
N GLY A 282 -17.54 18.31 1.92
CA GLY A 282 -17.91 17.71 0.65
C GLY A 282 -16.72 17.25 -0.19
N GLU A 283 -16.98 16.90 -1.44
CA GLU A 283 -15.97 16.42 -2.36
C GLU A 283 -15.09 17.56 -2.87
N VAL A 284 -13.77 17.34 -2.87
CA VAL A 284 -12.77 18.28 -3.37
C VAL A 284 -12.46 17.95 -4.83
N ASP A 285 -12.73 18.90 -5.74
CA ASP A 285 -12.40 18.76 -7.15
C ASP A 285 -10.88 18.75 -7.36
N VAL A 286 -10.39 17.70 -7.98
CA VAL A 286 -8.97 17.51 -8.30
C VAL A 286 -8.40 18.66 -9.14
N PHE A 287 -9.21 19.22 -10.04
CA PHE A 287 -8.85 20.31 -10.96
C PHE A 287 -9.01 21.71 -10.38
N SER A 288 -9.37 21.81 -9.09
CA SER A 288 -9.35 23.10 -8.39
C SER A 288 -7.96 23.73 -8.44
N GLU A 289 -7.87 25.05 -8.55
CA GLU A 289 -6.60 25.78 -8.48
C GLU A 289 -6.01 25.81 -7.06
N ASP A 290 -6.88 25.67 -6.04
CA ASP A 290 -6.47 25.67 -4.64
C ASP A 290 -5.76 24.36 -4.27
N PHE A 291 -4.51 24.49 -3.81
CA PHE A 291 -3.76 23.34 -3.32
C PHE A 291 -4.40 22.73 -2.08
N SER A 292 -4.50 21.41 -2.09
CA SER A 292 -4.78 20.62 -0.90
C SER A 292 -4.04 19.29 -0.92
N ALA A 293 -3.64 18.81 0.24
CA ALA A 293 -2.95 17.55 0.41
C ALA A 293 -3.27 16.93 1.78
N PHE A 294 -3.06 15.63 1.92
CA PHE A 294 -3.12 14.96 3.22
C PHE A 294 -1.88 14.10 3.46
N VAL A 295 -1.50 14.00 4.73
CA VAL A 295 -0.39 13.17 5.19
C VAL A 295 -0.88 11.73 5.36
N PHE A 296 -0.35 10.80 4.58
CA PHE A 296 -0.71 9.39 4.70
C PHE A 296 0.37 8.53 5.36
N LYS A 297 1.60 9.03 5.39
CA LYS A 297 2.75 8.31 5.95
C LYS A 297 3.75 9.28 6.56
N ILE A 298 4.35 8.87 7.67
CA ILE A 298 5.50 9.54 8.29
C ILE A 298 6.62 8.52 8.40
N GLN A 299 7.83 8.93 8.10
CA GLN A 299 9.00 8.07 8.15
C GLN A 299 10.21 8.82 8.69
N ALA A 300 10.82 8.27 9.75
CA ALA A 300 12.02 8.84 10.35
C ALA A 300 13.25 7.98 10.04
N ASN A 301 14.42 8.58 10.22
CA ASN A 301 15.73 7.92 10.18
C ASN A 301 16.04 7.16 8.88
N MET A 302 15.48 7.59 7.74
CA MET A 302 15.80 7.01 6.42
C MET A 302 17.30 7.16 6.09
N ASN A 303 17.91 8.26 6.57
CA ASN A 303 19.36 8.44 6.52
C ASN A 303 19.93 8.37 7.95
N LYS A 304 20.69 7.31 8.24
CA LYS A 304 21.33 7.12 9.56
C LYS A 304 22.24 8.29 9.99
N ALA A 305 22.77 9.04 9.02
CA ALA A 305 23.68 10.17 9.28
C ALA A 305 22.94 11.46 9.70
N HIS A 306 21.71 11.66 9.28
CA HIS A 306 21.01 12.95 9.41
C HIS A 306 19.78 12.95 10.31
N ARG A 307 19.31 11.78 10.80
CA ARG A 307 18.11 11.64 11.65
C ARG A 307 16.94 12.47 11.12
N ASP A 308 16.73 12.40 9.80
CA ASP A 308 15.66 13.08 9.11
C ASP A 308 14.31 12.43 9.40
N ARG A 309 13.26 13.25 9.42
CA ARG A 309 11.86 12.82 9.46
C ARG A 309 11.15 13.44 8.28
N LEU A 310 10.45 12.61 7.50
CA LEU A 310 9.69 13.01 6.34
C LEU A 310 8.21 12.71 6.56
N ALA A 311 7.35 13.67 6.21
CA ALA A 311 5.92 13.48 6.05
C ALA A 311 5.62 13.31 4.56
N PHE A 312 5.04 12.17 4.18
CA PHE A 312 4.60 11.90 2.82
C PHE A 312 3.16 12.38 2.65
N MET A 313 2.98 13.27 1.68
CA MET A 313 1.70 13.90 1.39
C MET A 313 1.22 13.52 0.00
N ARG A 314 -0.05 13.13 -0.10
CA ARG A 314 -0.76 13.00 -1.36
C ARG A 314 -1.41 14.32 -1.70
N ILE A 315 -1.08 14.92 -2.85
CA ILE A 315 -1.72 16.14 -3.33
C ILE A 315 -3.08 15.78 -3.92
N CYS A 316 -4.14 16.36 -3.40
CA CYS A 316 -5.52 16.07 -3.77
C CYS A 316 -6.13 17.07 -4.75
N SER A 317 -5.67 18.32 -4.73
CA SER A 317 -6.10 19.36 -5.69
C SER A 317 -4.99 20.38 -5.91
N GLY A 318 -5.06 21.07 -7.03
CA GLY A 318 -4.21 22.20 -7.37
C GLY A 318 -2.75 21.85 -7.62
N LYS A 319 -1.91 22.84 -7.37
CA LYS A 319 -0.46 22.79 -7.59
C LYS A 319 0.27 23.13 -6.29
N PHE A 320 1.23 22.31 -5.93
CA PHE A 320 2.24 22.63 -4.94
C PHE A 320 3.32 23.52 -5.57
N GLU A 321 3.72 24.57 -4.90
CA GLU A 321 4.85 25.43 -5.26
C GLU A 321 5.77 25.59 -4.06
N ARG A 322 7.07 25.43 -4.29
CA ARG A 322 8.11 25.61 -3.27
C ARG A 322 8.09 27.05 -2.73
N ASP A 323 8.48 27.19 -1.47
CA ASP A 323 8.58 28.48 -0.75
C ASP A 323 7.24 29.24 -0.55
N THR A 324 6.11 28.62 -0.94
CA THR A 324 4.76 29.13 -0.71
C THR A 324 4.27 28.85 0.71
N GLU A 325 3.44 29.76 1.25
CA GLU A 325 2.81 29.59 2.55
C GLU A 325 1.55 28.74 2.42
N TYR A 326 1.47 27.67 3.20
CA TYR A 326 0.35 26.76 3.31
C TYR A 326 -0.25 26.80 4.70
N PHE A 327 -1.39 26.15 4.89
CA PHE A 327 -2.13 26.09 6.15
C PHE A 327 -2.28 24.65 6.63
N HIS A 328 -1.73 24.35 7.80
CA HIS A 328 -1.93 23.07 8.49
C HIS A 328 -3.23 23.13 9.26
N VAL A 329 -4.24 22.38 8.81
CA VAL A 329 -5.63 22.52 9.28
C VAL A 329 -5.78 22.07 10.73
N GLN A 330 -5.27 20.86 11.08
CA GLN A 330 -5.36 20.32 12.43
C GLN A 330 -4.55 21.15 13.44
N GLY A 331 -3.38 21.62 13.05
CA GLY A 331 -2.54 22.49 13.86
C GLY A 331 -3.00 23.96 13.89
N ASN A 332 -3.99 24.34 13.09
CA ASN A 332 -4.51 25.70 12.92
C ASN A 332 -3.40 26.76 12.77
N LYS A 333 -2.39 26.47 11.95
CA LYS A 333 -1.23 27.35 11.77
C LYS A 333 -0.77 27.39 10.32
N LYS A 334 -0.20 28.53 9.94
CA LYS A 334 0.49 28.70 8.67
C LYS A 334 1.89 28.13 8.76
N LEU A 335 2.37 27.55 7.66
CA LEU A 335 3.71 26.98 7.56
C LEU A 335 4.21 27.00 6.10
N ARG A 336 5.51 26.85 5.94
CA ARG A 336 6.14 26.55 4.65
C ARG A 336 6.62 25.12 4.69
N LEU A 337 6.33 24.39 3.62
CA LEU A 337 6.79 23.00 3.48
C LEU A 337 8.27 23.02 3.07
N SER A 338 9.13 22.54 3.98
CA SER A 338 10.58 22.59 3.81
C SER A 338 11.09 21.38 3.05
N GLN A 339 12.08 21.60 2.18
CA GLN A 339 12.78 20.56 1.44
C GLN A 339 11.83 19.54 0.77
N PRO A 340 10.91 20.01 -0.09
CA PRO A 340 10.00 19.12 -0.78
C PRO A 340 10.79 18.20 -1.71
N GLN A 341 10.56 16.89 -1.61
CA GLN A 341 11.29 15.86 -2.31
C GLN A 341 10.32 14.92 -3.03
N GLN A 342 10.73 14.48 -4.20
CA GLN A 342 10.16 13.32 -4.86
C GLN A 342 11.12 12.14 -4.78
N MET A 343 10.56 10.94 -4.77
CA MET A 343 11.33 9.70 -4.72
C MET A 343 11.48 9.15 -6.14
N MET A 344 12.55 9.56 -6.84
CA MET A 344 12.86 9.07 -8.18
C MET A 344 13.64 7.75 -8.06
N ALA A 345 12.92 6.62 -8.13
CA ALA A 345 13.48 5.30 -7.89
C ALA A 345 14.25 5.22 -6.54
N ALA A 346 15.59 5.15 -6.57
CA ALA A 346 16.43 5.07 -5.37
C ALA A 346 16.95 6.43 -4.88
N GLU A 347 16.72 7.50 -5.63
CA GLU A 347 17.27 8.82 -5.34
C GLU A 347 16.17 9.79 -4.92
N ARG A 348 16.54 10.78 -4.10
CA ARG A 348 15.65 11.86 -3.67
C ARG A 348 16.02 13.11 -4.45
N GLU A 349 15.04 13.68 -5.11
CA GLU A 349 15.19 14.92 -5.85
C GLU A 349 14.35 16.02 -5.20
N ILE A 350 14.98 17.20 -4.98
CA ILE A 350 14.26 18.38 -4.50
C ILE A 350 13.46 18.93 -5.68
N ILE A 351 12.20 19.22 -5.44
CA ILE A 351 11.27 19.71 -6.45
C ILE A 351 10.81 21.13 -6.16
N ASP A 352 10.52 21.87 -7.21
CA ASP A 352 9.96 23.22 -7.11
C ASP A 352 8.43 23.22 -7.23
N GLU A 353 7.87 22.23 -7.94
CA GLU A 353 6.44 22.12 -8.17
C GLU A 353 5.98 20.65 -8.21
N ALA A 354 4.72 20.43 -7.84
CA ALA A 354 4.02 19.15 -7.97
C ALA A 354 2.50 19.40 -8.10
N TYR A 355 1.78 18.45 -8.63
CA TYR A 355 0.36 18.61 -8.99
C TYR A 355 -0.52 17.57 -8.30
N ALA A 356 -1.83 17.82 -8.27
CA ALA A 356 -2.78 16.82 -7.80
C ALA A 356 -2.52 15.46 -8.48
N GLY A 357 -2.43 14.41 -7.68
CA GLY A 357 -1.97 13.11 -8.11
C GLY A 357 -0.56 12.77 -7.63
N ASP A 358 0.33 13.73 -7.47
CA ASP A 358 1.69 13.48 -7.01
C ASP A 358 1.75 13.18 -5.51
N ILE A 359 2.82 12.52 -5.13
CA ILE A 359 3.20 12.31 -3.74
C ILE A 359 4.52 13.04 -3.51
N ILE A 360 4.54 13.86 -2.48
CA ILE A 360 5.73 14.59 -2.05
C ILE A 360 6.12 14.22 -0.63
N GLY A 361 7.42 14.08 -0.38
CA GLY A 361 7.97 13.99 0.97
C GLY A 361 8.45 15.37 1.40
N VAL A 362 8.04 15.83 2.57
CA VAL A 362 8.50 17.09 3.13
C VAL A 362 9.20 16.86 4.46
N PHE A 363 10.24 17.65 4.73
CA PHE A 363 10.89 17.59 6.05
C PHE A 363 9.89 17.97 7.14
N ASP A 364 9.81 17.11 8.16
CA ASP A 364 8.89 17.28 9.28
C ASP A 364 9.66 17.44 10.60
N PRO A 365 9.65 18.62 11.20
CA PRO A 365 10.25 18.82 12.52
C PRO A 365 9.42 18.21 13.69
N GLY A 366 8.44 17.36 13.40
CA GLY A 366 7.57 16.72 14.38
C GLY A 366 6.21 17.41 14.55
N ILE A 367 5.74 18.10 13.51
CA ILE A 367 4.45 18.83 13.56
C ILE A 367 3.30 18.12 12.88
N PHE A 368 3.59 17.15 12.00
CA PHE A 368 2.57 16.41 11.28
C PHE A 368 2.24 15.08 11.96
N SER A 369 0.97 14.73 11.83
CA SER A 369 0.42 13.42 12.16
C SER A 369 -0.18 12.78 10.90
N ILE A 370 -0.27 11.45 10.87
CA ILE A 370 -0.97 10.72 9.80
C ILE A 370 -2.45 11.16 9.81
N GLY A 371 -2.96 11.49 8.62
CA GLY A 371 -4.32 12.03 8.44
C GLY A 371 -4.41 13.56 8.44
N ASP A 372 -3.32 14.28 8.73
CA ASP A 372 -3.33 15.73 8.70
C ASP A 372 -3.59 16.28 7.29
N THR A 373 -4.33 17.36 7.23
CA THR A 373 -4.69 18.07 6.00
C THR A 373 -3.89 19.37 5.90
N VAL A 374 -3.35 19.62 4.71
CA VAL A 374 -2.66 20.86 4.37
C VAL A 374 -3.37 21.51 3.19
N THR A 375 -3.67 22.80 3.31
CA THR A 375 -4.41 23.57 2.29
C THR A 375 -3.75 24.92 2.01
N VAL A 376 -4.28 25.68 1.05
CA VAL A 376 -3.95 27.10 0.93
C VAL A 376 -4.50 27.88 2.13
N PRO A 377 -3.88 29.00 2.53
CA PRO A 377 -4.42 29.86 3.60
C PRO A 377 -5.87 30.30 3.30
N GLY A 378 -6.73 30.18 4.32
CA GLY A 378 -8.16 30.53 4.19
C GLY A 378 -9.10 29.35 3.95
N LYS A 379 -8.62 28.22 3.54
CA LYS A 379 -9.39 26.96 3.43
C LYS A 379 -9.16 26.12 4.69
N LYS A 380 -10.24 25.64 5.31
CA LYS A 380 -10.15 24.93 6.61
C LYS A 380 -10.93 23.61 6.64
N PHE A 381 -11.14 22.99 5.49
CA PHE A 381 -11.72 21.65 5.45
C PHE A 381 -10.69 20.59 5.85
N LYS A 382 -11.18 19.44 6.30
CA LYS A 382 -10.37 18.27 6.65
C LYS A 382 -10.76 17.11 5.76
N PHE A 383 -9.77 16.43 5.18
CA PHE A 383 -10.03 15.16 4.54
C PHE A 383 -10.45 14.11 5.58
N SER A 384 -11.29 13.16 5.15
CA SER A 384 -11.69 12.02 6.00
C SER A 384 -10.46 11.34 6.58
N GLY A 385 -10.50 11.09 7.88
CA GLY A 385 -9.37 10.50 8.60
C GLY A 385 -8.96 9.12 8.06
N ILE A 386 -7.71 8.77 8.27
CA ILE A 386 -7.23 7.42 8.04
C ILE A 386 -7.57 6.60 9.29
N PRO A 387 -8.35 5.51 9.19
CA PRO A 387 -8.69 4.71 10.36
C PRO A 387 -7.44 4.05 10.95
N THR A 388 -7.41 3.97 12.27
CA THR A 388 -6.40 3.23 13.02
C THR A 388 -6.97 1.86 13.38
N PHE A 389 -6.23 0.80 13.08
CA PHE A 389 -6.63 -0.56 13.43
C PHE A 389 -6.50 -0.81 14.93
N GLU A 390 -7.39 -1.61 15.48
CA GLU A 390 -7.28 -2.10 16.84
C GLU A 390 -6.09 -3.07 16.93
N PRO A 391 -5.18 -2.91 17.92
CA PRO A 391 -4.12 -3.88 18.12
C PRO A 391 -4.66 -5.20 18.65
N GLU A 392 -4.11 -6.30 18.15
CA GLU A 392 -4.48 -7.67 18.52
C GLU A 392 -3.44 -8.31 19.49
N HIS A 393 -2.26 -7.71 19.58
CA HIS A 393 -1.17 -8.22 20.41
C HIS A 393 -0.57 -7.10 21.25
N PHE A 394 -0.24 -7.42 22.51
CA PHE A 394 0.25 -6.43 23.45
C PHE A 394 1.48 -6.92 24.20
N MET A 395 2.47 -6.04 24.36
CA MET A 395 3.64 -6.29 25.20
C MET A 395 3.91 -5.10 26.12
N ARG A 396 4.32 -5.41 27.34
CA ARG A 396 4.94 -4.46 28.27
C ARG A 396 6.40 -4.30 27.88
N VAL A 397 6.87 -3.07 27.70
CA VAL A 397 8.20 -2.79 27.17
C VAL A 397 8.91 -1.76 28.02
N SER A 398 10.18 -2.05 28.35
CA SER A 398 11.07 -1.13 29.05
C SER A 398 12.52 -1.29 28.56
N PRO A 399 13.39 -0.27 28.73
CA PRO A 399 14.80 -0.40 28.38
C PRO A 399 15.52 -1.31 29.37
N LYS A 400 16.39 -2.21 28.90
CA LYS A 400 17.25 -3.03 29.76
C LYS A 400 18.24 -2.17 30.55
N ASP A 401 18.70 -1.08 29.95
CA ASP A 401 19.61 -0.11 30.57
C ASP A 401 18.84 1.18 30.89
N THR A 402 18.66 1.46 32.17
CA THR A 402 17.95 2.65 32.68
C THR A 402 18.65 3.97 32.30
N MET A 403 19.95 3.96 32.02
CA MET A 403 20.68 5.15 31.53
C MET A 403 20.24 5.57 30.13
N LYS A 404 19.62 4.67 29.37
CA LYS A 404 19.10 4.93 28.01
C LYS A 404 17.61 5.33 27.98
N ARG A 405 17.03 5.69 29.12
CA ARG A 405 15.63 6.09 29.26
C ARG A 405 15.23 7.20 28.27
N LYS A 406 16.04 8.23 28.08
CA LYS A 406 15.73 9.33 27.13
C LYS A 406 15.67 8.84 25.68
N GLN A 407 16.61 7.98 25.29
CA GLN A 407 16.63 7.37 23.96
C GLN A 407 15.45 6.41 23.75
N PHE A 408 15.07 5.68 24.81
CA PHE A 408 13.91 4.79 24.81
C PHE A 408 12.63 5.58 24.56
N ILE A 409 12.34 6.60 25.35
CA ILE A 409 11.15 7.44 25.19
C ILE A 409 11.10 8.03 23.77
N LYS A 410 12.20 8.69 23.36
CA LYS A 410 12.27 9.31 22.03
C LYS A 410 12.05 8.30 20.89
N GLY A 411 12.71 7.14 20.95
CA GLY A 411 12.60 6.11 19.90
C GLY A 411 11.20 5.52 19.84
N THR A 412 10.62 5.19 20.99
CA THR A 412 9.26 4.64 21.08
C THR A 412 8.22 5.62 20.55
N GLU A 413 8.31 6.90 20.93
CA GLU A 413 7.42 7.96 20.43
C GLU A 413 7.55 8.14 18.91
N GLN A 414 8.77 8.21 18.38
CA GLN A 414 8.97 8.40 16.94
C GLN A 414 8.42 7.21 16.12
N ILE A 415 8.70 5.97 16.53
CA ILE A 415 8.21 4.77 15.86
C ILE A 415 6.67 4.68 15.92
N ALA A 416 6.07 5.12 17.03
CA ALA A 416 4.60 5.18 17.15
C ALA A 416 4.00 6.27 16.27
N GLN A 417 4.65 7.43 16.15
CA GLN A 417 4.18 8.50 15.25
C GLN A 417 4.26 8.12 13.76
N GLU A 418 5.15 7.19 13.39
CA GLU A 418 5.17 6.57 12.07
C GLU A 418 4.01 5.56 11.88
N GLY A 419 3.32 5.21 12.97
CA GLY A 419 2.24 4.22 12.98
C GLY A 419 2.71 2.77 12.89
N ALA A 420 3.99 2.49 13.10
CA ALA A 420 4.51 1.12 13.11
C ALA A 420 4.09 0.33 14.35
N ILE A 421 3.82 1.03 15.45
CA ILE A 421 3.30 0.50 16.72
C ILE A 421 2.31 1.49 17.31
N GLN A 422 1.49 1.01 18.25
CA GLN A 422 0.67 1.86 19.11
C GLN A 422 1.21 1.78 20.53
N ILE A 423 1.23 2.91 21.25
CA ILE A 423 1.71 2.94 22.62
C ILE A 423 0.65 3.44 23.57
N PHE A 424 0.61 2.76 24.72
CA PHE A 424 -0.29 3.01 25.82
C PHE A 424 0.52 3.03 27.12
N LYS A 425 -0.02 3.68 28.13
CA LYS A 425 0.52 3.69 29.48
C LYS A 425 -0.59 3.44 30.49
N LEU A 426 -0.23 3.08 31.70
CA LEU A 426 -1.18 3.10 32.82
C LEU A 426 -1.51 4.56 33.16
N PRO A 427 -2.78 4.88 33.52
CA PRO A 427 -3.15 6.23 33.89
C PRO A 427 -2.26 6.79 35.01
N GLY A 428 -1.74 8.01 34.80
CA GLY A 428 -0.82 8.65 35.74
C GLY A 428 0.61 8.14 35.72
N ALA A 429 0.95 7.09 34.97
CA ALA A 429 2.31 6.59 34.81
C ALA A 429 3.11 7.41 33.78
N GLY A 430 4.45 7.42 33.98
CA GLY A 430 5.36 7.98 32.98
C GLY A 430 5.63 7.03 31.81
N LEU A 431 6.52 7.44 30.90
CA LEU A 431 6.93 6.66 29.72
C LEU A 431 8.20 5.82 29.94
N GLU A 432 8.53 5.51 31.21
CA GLU A 432 9.65 4.63 31.55
C GLU A 432 9.39 3.18 31.17
N GLU A 433 8.13 2.80 31.26
CA GLU A 433 7.58 1.53 30.84
C GLU A 433 6.30 1.82 30.08
N VAL A 434 6.16 1.23 28.92
CA VAL A 434 4.99 1.42 28.05
C VAL A 434 4.39 0.07 27.68
N ILE A 435 3.10 0.10 27.34
CA ILE A 435 2.43 -1.03 26.70
C ILE A 435 2.42 -0.75 25.21
N VAL A 436 3.02 -1.65 24.45
CA VAL A 436 3.05 -1.58 22.99
C VAL A 436 1.99 -2.52 22.44
N GLY A 437 1.10 -1.97 21.62
CA GLY A 437 0.10 -2.71 20.88
C GLY A 437 0.42 -2.75 19.38
N VAL A 438 0.19 -3.90 18.74
CA VAL A 438 0.43 -4.14 17.31
C VAL A 438 -0.66 -5.03 16.72
N VAL A 439 -0.87 -4.94 15.41
CA VAL A 439 -1.81 -5.79 14.67
C VAL A 439 -1.21 -7.18 14.44
N GLY A 440 0.10 -7.27 14.21
CA GLY A 440 0.79 -8.54 13.97
C GLY A 440 2.13 -8.64 14.70
N THR A 441 2.51 -9.84 15.09
CA THR A 441 3.65 -10.10 15.98
C THR A 441 5.00 -9.71 15.39
N LEU A 442 5.18 -9.74 14.06
CA LEU A 442 6.41 -9.29 13.41
C LEU A 442 6.70 -7.80 13.63
N GLN A 443 5.69 -6.98 13.92
CA GLN A 443 5.89 -5.57 14.23
C GLN A 443 6.73 -5.40 15.53
N PHE A 444 6.62 -6.32 16.49
CA PHE A 444 7.48 -6.31 17.68
C PHE A 444 8.95 -6.56 17.34
N ASP A 445 9.22 -7.49 16.44
CA ASP A 445 10.59 -7.77 15.99
C ASP A 445 11.20 -6.56 15.27
N VAL A 446 10.41 -5.91 14.42
CA VAL A 446 10.82 -4.67 13.73
C VAL A 446 11.06 -3.55 14.73
N PHE A 447 10.17 -3.38 15.70
CA PHE A 447 10.32 -2.40 16.77
C PHE A 447 11.60 -2.63 17.58
N GLN A 448 11.84 -3.87 18.02
CA GLN A 448 13.06 -4.23 18.76
C GLN A 448 14.32 -3.98 17.94
N TYR A 449 14.30 -4.38 16.66
CA TYR A 449 15.41 -4.15 15.74
C TYR A 449 15.71 -2.67 15.57
N ARG A 450 14.69 -1.84 15.33
CA ARG A 450 14.83 -0.39 15.16
C ARG A 450 15.32 0.30 16.43
N MET A 451 14.80 -0.07 17.60
CA MET A 451 15.24 0.46 18.87
C MET A 451 16.72 0.18 19.11
N ARG A 452 17.19 -1.00 18.75
CA ARG A 452 18.61 -1.36 18.84
C ARG A 452 19.48 -0.64 17.82
N SER A 453 19.07 -0.65 16.53
CA SER A 453 19.91 -0.17 15.42
C SER A 453 19.92 1.36 15.26
N GLU A 454 18.79 2.04 15.55
CA GLU A 454 18.62 3.48 15.35
C GLU A 454 18.84 4.29 16.64
N TYR A 455 18.43 3.74 17.79
CA TYR A 455 18.48 4.43 19.09
C TYR A 455 19.49 3.84 20.06
N GLY A 456 20.08 2.67 19.74
CA GLY A 456 21.05 1.97 20.57
C GLY A 456 20.47 1.43 21.89
N VAL A 457 19.17 1.16 21.92
CA VAL A 457 18.44 0.70 23.12
C VAL A 457 18.08 -0.77 22.99
N GLU A 458 18.50 -1.59 23.95
CA GLU A 458 18.00 -2.95 24.10
C GLU A 458 16.76 -2.97 25.00
N LEU A 459 15.75 -3.76 24.58
CA LEU A 459 14.46 -3.81 25.23
C LEU A 459 14.29 -5.07 26.06
N TYR A 460 13.65 -4.92 27.23
CA TYR A 460 12.94 -5.98 27.91
C TYR A 460 11.48 -5.95 27.43
N MET A 461 10.95 -7.10 27.04
CA MET A 461 9.60 -7.22 26.47
C MET A 461 8.89 -8.41 27.12
N GLU A 462 7.68 -8.17 27.64
CA GLU A 462 6.84 -9.16 28.31
C GLU A 462 5.46 -9.18 27.66
N GLY A 463 5.00 -10.35 27.22
CA GLY A 463 3.67 -10.52 26.61
C GLY A 463 2.55 -10.25 27.61
N LEU A 464 1.50 -9.55 27.17
CA LEU A 464 0.31 -9.28 27.95
C LEU A 464 -0.89 -10.06 27.36
N PRO A 465 -1.82 -10.51 28.20
CA PRO A 465 -2.96 -11.34 27.77
C PRO A 465 -4.13 -10.49 27.25
N TYR A 466 -3.84 -9.40 26.52
CA TYR A 466 -4.87 -8.56 25.90
C TYR A 466 -5.00 -8.92 24.43
N GLU A 467 -6.23 -8.95 23.94
CA GLU A 467 -6.59 -9.19 22.53
C GLU A 467 -7.50 -8.10 21.98
N HIS A 468 -8.12 -7.32 22.88
CA HIS A 468 -9.09 -6.28 22.52
C HIS A 468 -8.80 -4.97 23.26
N LEU A 469 -9.19 -3.87 22.62
CA LEU A 469 -9.07 -2.52 23.15
C LEU A 469 -10.34 -1.72 22.82
N ARG A 470 -10.88 -0.98 23.80
CA ARG A 470 -12.04 -0.10 23.60
C ARG A 470 -11.75 1.28 24.16
N VAL A 471 -12.16 2.30 23.42
CA VAL A 471 -12.09 3.70 23.87
C VAL A 471 -13.27 3.99 24.79
N ILE A 472 -13.00 4.57 25.95
CA ILE A 472 -14.05 5.07 26.84
C ILE A 472 -14.53 6.42 26.32
N THR A 473 -15.76 6.46 25.80
CA THR A 473 -16.39 7.70 25.30
C THR A 473 -17.21 8.42 26.36
N ALA A 474 -17.76 7.68 27.33
CA ALA A 474 -18.38 8.24 28.53
C ALA A 474 -18.02 7.39 29.74
N CYS A 475 -17.62 8.05 30.83
CA CYS A 475 -17.30 7.41 32.09
C CYS A 475 -18.22 7.94 33.21
N PRO A 476 -19.00 7.09 33.86
CA PRO A 476 -19.97 7.50 34.88
C PRO A 476 -19.32 7.86 36.23
N CYS A 477 -18.07 7.48 36.44
CA CYS A 477 -17.32 7.68 37.67
C CYS A 477 -15.87 8.10 37.36
N LYS A 478 -15.05 8.28 38.37
CA LYS A 478 -13.62 8.46 38.13
C LYS A 478 -13.03 7.19 37.54
N PRO A 479 -12.05 7.31 36.63
CA PRO A 479 -11.43 6.15 35.98
C PRO A 479 -10.90 5.10 36.96
N GLU A 480 -10.39 5.52 38.10
CA GLU A 480 -9.86 4.68 39.18
C GLU A 480 -10.93 3.88 39.92
N ASP A 481 -12.19 4.29 39.84
CA ASP A 481 -13.34 3.67 40.50
C ASP A 481 -14.07 2.66 39.56
N LEU A 482 -13.61 2.50 38.31
CA LEU A 482 -14.19 1.54 37.36
C LEU A 482 -14.00 0.10 37.85
N VAL A 483 -15.09 -0.67 37.86
CA VAL A 483 -15.07 -2.09 38.17
C VAL A 483 -14.56 -2.86 36.94
N LEU A 484 -13.30 -3.27 36.95
CA LEU A 484 -12.67 -4.04 35.89
C LEU A 484 -12.82 -5.54 36.18
N CYS A 485 -12.96 -6.36 35.13
CA CYS A 485 -12.87 -7.81 35.24
C CYS A 485 -11.41 -8.27 35.35
N THR A 486 -11.22 -9.50 35.84
CA THR A 486 -9.88 -10.11 35.90
C THR A 486 -9.27 -10.17 34.51
N GLY A 487 -8.05 -9.67 34.35
CA GLY A 487 -7.34 -9.62 33.06
C GLY A 487 -7.68 -8.40 32.20
N ALA A 488 -8.49 -7.45 32.68
CA ALA A 488 -8.64 -6.15 32.06
C ALA A 488 -7.76 -5.09 32.71
N ALA A 489 -7.36 -4.10 31.94
CA ALA A 489 -6.58 -2.96 32.43
C ALA A 489 -7.07 -1.64 31.81
N LEU A 490 -7.07 -0.60 32.64
CA LEU A 490 -7.29 0.76 32.18
C LEU A 490 -5.98 1.32 31.61
N LEU A 491 -6.05 1.86 30.41
CA LEU A 491 -4.91 2.42 29.69
C LEU A 491 -5.19 3.85 29.26
N GLU A 492 -4.13 4.59 28.96
CA GLU A 492 -4.16 5.92 28.40
C GLU A 492 -3.28 5.95 27.15
N ASP A 493 -3.80 6.51 26.04
CA ASP A 493 -3.02 6.72 24.81
C ASP A 493 -2.29 8.07 24.79
N PHE A 494 -1.56 8.35 23.69
CA PHE A 494 -0.87 9.63 23.51
C PHE A 494 -1.78 10.87 23.41
N LYS A 495 -3.05 10.67 23.10
CA LYS A 495 -4.04 11.75 23.04
C LYS A 495 -4.73 11.95 24.39
N CYS A 496 -4.22 11.29 25.44
CA CYS A 496 -4.80 11.28 26.79
C CYS A 496 -6.23 10.73 26.81
N ARG A 497 -6.59 9.87 25.86
CA ARG A 497 -7.87 9.17 25.88
C ARG A 497 -7.74 7.96 26.79
N LEU A 498 -8.80 7.69 27.54
CA LEU A 498 -8.88 6.49 28.37
C LEU A 498 -9.41 5.31 27.56
N LEU A 499 -8.79 4.16 27.74
CA LEU A 499 -9.13 2.92 27.06
C LEU A 499 -9.14 1.77 28.04
N VAL A 500 -9.87 0.72 27.71
CA VAL A 500 -9.81 -0.55 28.46
C VAL A 500 -9.27 -1.64 27.52
N ALA A 501 -8.20 -2.30 27.94
CA ALA A 501 -7.67 -3.51 27.29
C ALA A 501 -8.16 -4.76 28.02
N PHE A 502 -8.48 -5.84 27.30
CA PHE A 502 -9.00 -7.08 27.85
C PHE A 502 -8.73 -8.28 26.94
N GLY A 503 -8.81 -9.51 27.51
CA GLY A 503 -8.47 -10.76 26.81
C GLY A 503 -9.63 -11.47 26.11
N GLY A 504 -10.82 -10.87 26.02
CA GLY A 504 -11.94 -11.48 25.31
C GLY A 504 -13.22 -10.65 25.35
N GLU A 505 -14.06 -10.76 24.34
CA GLU A 505 -15.29 -9.95 24.16
C GLU A 505 -16.31 -10.07 25.32
N TRP A 506 -16.30 -11.19 26.04
CA TRP A 506 -17.11 -11.35 27.26
C TRP A 506 -16.88 -10.19 28.26
N SER A 507 -15.68 -9.66 28.31
CA SER A 507 -15.30 -8.57 29.22
C SER A 507 -16.08 -7.28 28.96
N VAL A 508 -16.48 -7.01 27.74
CA VAL A 508 -17.32 -5.84 27.39
C VAL A 508 -18.65 -5.90 28.09
N GLY A 509 -19.32 -7.07 28.03
CA GLY A 509 -20.59 -7.30 28.73
C GLY A 509 -20.46 -7.19 30.25
N PHE A 510 -19.34 -7.64 30.81
CA PHE A 510 -19.05 -7.48 32.25
C PHE A 510 -18.89 -6.00 32.61
N LEU A 511 -18.06 -5.27 31.86
CA LEU A 511 -17.74 -3.86 32.10
C LEU A 511 -19.00 -2.97 32.05
N THR A 512 -19.81 -3.12 31.01
CA THR A 512 -21.04 -2.32 30.85
C THR A 512 -22.08 -2.65 31.90
N LYS A 513 -22.18 -3.91 32.33
CA LYS A 513 -23.12 -4.35 33.37
C LYS A 513 -22.74 -3.82 34.77
N HIS A 514 -21.44 -3.77 35.10
CA HIS A 514 -20.97 -3.38 36.42
C HIS A 514 -20.63 -1.88 36.55
N ASN A 515 -20.62 -1.16 35.43
CA ASN A 515 -20.42 0.29 35.39
C ASN A 515 -21.57 0.95 34.57
N PRO A 516 -22.78 1.08 35.15
CA PRO A 516 -23.92 1.67 34.44
C PRO A 516 -23.62 3.07 33.95
N GLY A 517 -23.80 3.34 32.64
CA GLY A 517 -23.45 4.62 32.00
C GLY A 517 -22.03 4.68 31.41
N LEU A 518 -21.27 3.56 31.48
CA LEU A 518 -20.01 3.44 30.73
C LEU A 518 -20.31 3.19 29.25
N GLU A 519 -19.80 4.06 28.39
CA GLU A 519 -19.87 3.90 26.93
C GLU A 519 -18.50 3.58 26.35
N LEU A 520 -18.47 2.55 25.50
CA LEU A 520 -17.24 2.04 24.87
C LEU A 520 -17.39 2.09 23.35
N ALA A 521 -16.41 2.65 22.66
CA ALA A 521 -16.32 2.64 21.21
C ALA A 521 -15.32 1.57 20.72
N GLU A 522 -15.69 0.87 19.63
CA GLU A 522 -14.85 -0.14 19.00
C GLU A 522 -13.70 0.47 18.18
N SER A 523 -13.89 1.68 17.67
CA SER A 523 -12.92 2.33 16.79
C SER A 523 -11.99 3.27 17.54
N LEU A 524 -10.69 3.10 17.36
CA LEU A 524 -9.65 4.05 17.82
C LEU A 524 -9.66 5.37 17.03
N SER A 525 -10.44 5.43 15.96
CA SER A 525 -10.57 6.61 15.09
C SER A 525 -11.60 7.64 15.58
N VAL A 526 -12.21 7.38 16.74
CA VAL A 526 -13.20 8.29 17.38
C VAL A 526 -12.54 9.51 18.01
#